data_7746c997eab06d7006c8063ef3d6832c
#
_entry.id   7746c997eab06d7006c8063ef3d6832c
#
_cell.length_a   1.000
_cell.length_b   1.000
_cell.length_c   1.000
_cell.angle_alpha   90.00
_cell.angle_beta   90.00
_cell.angle_gamma   90.00
#
_symmetry.space_group_name_H-M   'P 1'
#
loop_
_entity.id
_entity.type
_entity.pdbx_description
1 polymer ?
#
loop_
_entity_poly.entity_id
_entity_poly.type
_entity_poly.pdbx_seq_one_letter_code
_entity_poly.pdbx_strand_id
1 'polypeptide(L)'
;FPYTTLFRSIAKNMVAAGVSDEILVQLAYAIGVAEPVSVYVNTYGRSKVELSDGEIANKIKALFDLRPKAIERTLKLRQPMYLETAAYGHMGRKNEVVKKHFESRYHESKDIDVELFTWEKLNRVEEIKKAFGL
;
A
#
# COMPACT_ATOMS: atom_id res chain seq x y z
N PHE A 1 -5.61 -8.32 -6.41
CA PHE A 1 -6.66 -7.43 -5.95
C PHE A 1 -6.02 -6.18 -5.34
N PRO A 2 -6.29 -4.97 -5.87
CA PRO A 2 -5.55 -3.77 -5.48
C PRO A 2 -5.74 -3.36 -4.01
N TYR A 3 -6.84 -3.74 -3.39
CA TYR A 3 -7.14 -3.35 -2.01
C TYR A 3 -6.25 -4.03 -0.99
N THR A 4 -5.96 -5.32 -1.15
CA THR A 4 -5.14 -6.08 -0.20
C THR A 4 -3.70 -5.56 -0.12
N THR A 5 -3.17 -5.07 -1.22
CA THR A 5 -1.82 -4.51 -1.27
C THR A 5 -1.74 -3.13 -0.62
N LEU A 6 -2.82 -2.33 -0.67
CA LEU A 6 -2.82 -1.00 -0.06
C LEU A 6 -2.80 -1.08 1.46
N PHE A 7 -3.71 -1.84 2.10
CA PHE A 7 -3.69 -1.88 3.57
C PHE A 7 -2.44 -2.59 4.10
N ARG A 8 -1.85 -3.51 3.33
CA ARG A 8 -0.50 -4.02 3.62
C ARG A 8 0.54 -2.89 3.61
N SER A 9 0.52 -2.04 2.58
CA SER A 9 1.42 -0.89 2.45
C SER A 9 1.22 0.11 3.59
N ILE A 10 -0.03 0.44 3.93
CA ILE A 10 -0.36 1.33 5.05
C ILE A 10 0.18 0.76 6.37
N ALA A 11 -0.19 -0.48 6.70
CA ALA A 11 0.22 -1.13 7.94
C ALA A 11 1.74 -1.19 8.10
N LYS A 12 2.45 -1.56 7.03
CA LYS A 12 3.91 -1.64 7.03
C LYS A 12 4.56 -0.27 7.27
N ASN A 13 4.08 0.77 6.61
CA ASN A 13 4.59 2.13 6.80
C ASN A 13 4.28 2.68 8.20
N MET A 14 3.11 2.36 8.77
CA MET A 14 2.72 2.76 10.13
C MET A 14 3.62 2.14 11.18
N VAL A 15 3.91 0.84 11.07
CA VAL A 15 4.84 0.14 11.96
C VAL A 15 6.27 0.68 11.81
N ALA A 16 6.73 0.86 10.58
CA ALA A 16 8.06 1.40 10.30
C ALA A 16 8.23 2.84 10.80
N ALA A 17 7.17 3.64 10.80
CA ALA A 17 7.16 4.99 11.35
C ALA A 17 7.16 5.02 12.89
N GLY A 18 6.92 3.90 13.55
CA GLY A 18 6.89 3.81 15.01
C GLY A 18 5.56 4.13 15.65
N VAL A 19 4.46 4.13 14.90
CA VAL A 19 3.11 4.38 15.45
C VAL A 19 2.65 3.25 16.36
N SER A 20 2.98 2.01 16.02
CA SER A 20 2.66 0.82 16.80
C SER A 20 3.65 -0.31 16.46
N ASP A 21 3.80 -1.30 17.33
CA ASP A 21 4.61 -2.49 17.05
C ASP A 21 3.89 -3.45 16.10
N GLU A 22 2.57 -3.47 16.15
CA GLU A 22 1.72 -4.17 15.19
C GLU A 22 0.44 -3.38 14.96
N ILE A 23 -0.14 -3.52 13.78
CA ILE A 23 -1.37 -2.82 13.41
C ILE A 23 -2.18 -3.64 12.42
N LEU A 24 -3.48 -3.76 12.68
CA LEU A 24 -4.46 -4.22 11.73
C LEU A 24 -5.12 -3.01 11.06
N VAL A 25 -5.16 -3.00 9.75
CA VAL A 25 -5.89 -2.00 8.95
C VAL A 25 -6.94 -2.72 8.11
N GLN A 26 -8.19 -2.30 8.23
CA GLN A 26 -9.29 -2.82 7.44
C GLN A 26 -10.01 -1.68 6.73
N LEU A 27 -10.25 -1.87 5.44
CA LEU A 27 -10.99 -0.94 4.60
C LEU A 27 -12.26 -1.62 4.10
N ALA A 28 -13.40 -0.95 4.18
CA ALA A 28 -14.66 -1.41 3.62
C ALA A 28 -15.15 -0.47 2.53
N TYR A 29 -15.61 -1.03 1.43
CA TYR A 29 -16.12 -0.27 0.29
C TYR A 29 -17.56 -0.71 -0.06
N ALA A 30 -18.37 0.25 -0.51
CA ALA A 30 -19.67 -0.02 -1.13
C ALA A 30 -19.55 0.03 -2.65
N ILE A 31 -20.30 -0.82 -3.34
CA ILE A 31 -20.34 -0.81 -4.80
C ILE A 31 -20.85 0.54 -5.30
N GLY A 32 -20.14 1.12 -6.27
CA GLY A 32 -20.47 2.42 -6.86
C GLY A 32 -20.02 3.64 -6.06
N VAL A 33 -19.36 3.44 -4.90
CA VAL A 33 -18.81 4.53 -4.07
C VAL A 33 -17.30 4.44 -4.05
N ALA A 34 -16.62 5.49 -4.49
CA ALA A 34 -15.16 5.50 -4.59
C ALA A 34 -14.46 5.58 -3.23
N GLU A 35 -15.00 6.38 -2.30
CA GLU A 35 -14.45 6.49 -0.96
C GLU A 35 -14.80 5.26 -0.11
N PRO A 36 -13.89 4.79 0.77
CA PRO A 36 -14.23 3.71 1.69
C PRO A 36 -15.34 4.15 2.65
N VAL A 37 -16.30 3.28 2.87
CA VAL A 37 -17.39 3.51 3.85
C VAL A 37 -16.90 3.34 5.28
N SER A 38 -15.81 2.61 5.49
CA SER A 38 -15.19 2.41 6.80
C SER A 38 -13.70 2.21 6.67
N VAL A 39 -12.97 2.80 7.62
CA VAL A 39 -11.56 2.49 7.90
C VAL A 39 -11.49 2.09 9.36
N TYR A 40 -11.07 0.87 9.61
CA TYR A 40 -10.91 0.30 10.95
C TYR A 40 -9.44 0.03 11.22
N VAL A 41 -9.00 0.38 12.43
CA VAL A 41 -7.63 0.14 12.90
C VAL A 41 -7.69 -0.56 14.25
N ASN A 42 -6.80 -1.51 14.45
CA ASN A 42 -6.56 -2.13 15.75
C ASN A 42 -5.05 -2.23 15.99
N THR A 43 -4.56 -1.59 17.04
CA THR A 43 -3.16 -1.63 17.46
C THR A 43 -2.89 -2.69 18.52
N TYR A 44 -3.90 -3.46 18.92
CA TYR A 44 -3.82 -4.53 19.94
C TYR A 44 -3.23 -4.05 21.28
N GLY A 45 -3.44 -2.78 21.62
CA GLY A 45 -2.87 -2.18 22.83
C GLY A 45 -1.36 -1.91 22.76
N ARG A 46 -0.75 -2.00 21.58
CA ARG A 46 0.68 -1.77 21.35
C ARG A 46 0.99 -0.44 20.66
N SER A 47 0.04 0.49 20.69
CA SER A 47 0.24 1.85 20.19
C SER A 47 1.36 2.54 20.96
N LYS A 48 2.25 3.23 20.23
CA LYS A 48 3.33 4.06 20.79
C LYS A 48 2.99 5.55 20.77
N VAL A 49 1.78 5.90 20.31
CA VAL A 49 1.25 7.25 20.28
C VAL A 49 0.07 7.37 21.22
N GLU A 50 -0.15 8.56 21.79
CA GLU A 50 -1.27 8.85 22.70
C GLU A 50 -2.56 9.14 21.91
N LEU A 51 -2.91 8.26 20.98
CA LEU A 51 -4.10 8.35 20.14
C LEU A 51 -4.87 7.03 20.22
N SER A 52 -6.18 7.13 20.22
CA SER A 52 -7.04 5.96 20.06
C SER A 52 -6.96 5.37 18.66
N ASP A 53 -7.31 4.10 18.50
CA ASP A 53 -7.36 3.44 17.20
C ASP A 53 -8.27 4.17 16.20
N GLY A 54 -9.36 4.78 16.68
CA GLY A 54 -10.25 5.60 15.85
C GLY A 54 -9.59 6.90 15.36
N GLU A 55 -8.80 7.56 16.18
CA GLU A 55 -8.03 8.75 15.79
C GLU A 55 -6.92 8.40 14.80
N ILE A 56 -6.25 7.25 14.99
CA ILE A 56 -5.28 6.72 14.03
C ILE A 56 -5.96 6.43 12.69
N ALA A 57 -7.15 5.82 12.68
CA ALA A 57 -7.93 5.58 11.47
C ALA A 57 -8.28 6.89 10.72
N ASN A 58 -8.65 7.94 11.45
CA ASN A 58 -8.90 9.25 10.85
C ASN A 58 -7.65 9.89 10.24
N LYS A 59 -6.49 9.75 10.87
CA LYS A 59 -5.22 10.20 10.30
C LYS A 59 -4.85 9.42 9.03
N ILE A 60 -5.08 8.11 8.99
CA ILE A 60 -4.89 7.30 7.78
C ILE A 60 -5.75 7.80 6.63
N LYS A 61 -7.02 8.12 6.88
CA LYS A 61 -7.91 8.73 5.87
C LYS A 61 -7.38 10.06 5.31
N ALA A 62 -6.75 10.86 6.16
CA ALA A 62 -6.18 12.14 5.74
C ALA A 62 -4.86 11.98 4.96
N LEU A 63 -4.06 10.98 5.30
CA LEU A 63 -2.73 10.76 4.73
C LEU A 63 -2.74 9.99 3.40
N PHE A 64 -3.71 9.09 3.23
CA PHE A 64 -3.77 8.18 2.09
C PHE A 64 -5.01 8.41 1.24
N ASP A 65 -4.83 8.49 -0.06
CA ASP A 65 -5.96 8.46 -0.99
C ASP A 65 -6.40 7.00 -1.18
N LEU A 66 -7.53 6.67 -0.55
CA LEU A 66 -8.06 5.31 -0.46
C LEU A 66 -9.01 4.95 -1.61
N ARG A 67 -9.17 5.84 -2.60
CA ARG A 67 -10.01 5.56 -3.77
C ARG A 67 -9.35 4.50 -4.67
N PRO A 68 -10.11 3.57 -5.26
CA PRO A 68 -9.57 2.47 -6.06
C PRO A 68 -8.60 2.90 -7.17
N LYS A 69 -8.95 3.95 -7.92
CA LYS A 69 -8.09 4.47 -8.99
C LYS A 69 -6.79 5.10 -8.46
N ALA A 70 -6.85 5.73 -7.30
CA ALA A 70 -5.66 6.29 -6.65
C ALA A 70 -4.72 5.18 -6.17
N ILE A 71 -5.27 4.09 -5.62
CA ILE A 71 -4.53 2.90 -5.21
C ILE A 71 -3.80 2.28 -6.40
N GLU A 72 -4.52 2.05 -7.49
CA GLU A 72 -3.97 1.50 -8.73
C GLU A 72 -2.80 2.34 -9.25
N ARG A 73 -2.96 3.66 -9.24
CA ARG A 73 -1.93 4.60 -9.70
C ARG A 73 -0.73 4.63 -8.75
N THR A 74 -0.95 4.76 -7.44
CA THR A 74 0.11 4.86 -6.42
C THR A 74 0.97 3.61 -6.37
N LEU A 75 0.35 2.44 -6.45
CA LEU A 75 1.04 1.15 -6.44
C LEU A 75 1.43 0.65 -7.83
N LYS A 76 1.18 1.44 -8.89
CA LYS A 76 1.51 1.11 -10.30
C LYS A 76 0.97 -0.25 -10.75
N LEU A 77 -0.25 -0.61 -10.31
CA LEU A 77 -0.80 -1.97 -10.47
C LEU A 77 -1.14 -2.35 -11.92
N ARG A 78 -1.07 -1.43 -12.87
CA ARG A 78 -1.25 -1.74 -14.30
C ARG A 78 0.04 -2.15 -15.00
N GLN A 79 1.16 -2.15 -14.30
CA GLN A 79 2.42 -2.65 -14.87
C GLN A 79 2.44 -4.18 -14.93
N PRO A 80 3.18 -4.78 -15.87
CA PRO A 80 3.27 -6.23 -16.03
C PRO A 80 4.21 -6.86 -14.98
N MET A 81 3.82 -6.80 -13.71
CA MET A 81 4.62 -7.24 -12.55
C MET A 81 4.21 -8.63 -12.02
N TYR A 82 3.09 -9.19 -12.50
CA TYR A 82 2.39 -10.26 -11.78
C TYR A 82 2.99 -11.65 -11.97
N LEU A 83 3.86 -11.86 -12.93
CA LEU A 83 4.56 -13.14 -13.10
C LEU A 83 5.49 -13.38 -11.89
N GLU A 84 6.32 -12.41 -11.57
CA GLU A 84 7.31 -12.51 -10.49
C GLU A 84 6.65 -12.36 -9.11
N THR A 85 5.64 -11.49 -8.99
CA THR A 85 4.99 -11.22 -7.70
C THR A 85 4.02 -12.32 -7.27
N ALA A 86 3.56 -13.16 -8.20
CA ALA A 86 2.71 -14.31 -7.90
C ALA A 86 3.49 -15.55 -7.46
N ALA A 87 4.81 -15.60 -7.69
CA ALA A 87 5.64 -16.73 -7.35
C ALA A 87 6.12 -16.64 -5.88
N TYR A 88 5.94 -17.73 -5.13
CA TYR A 88 6.43 -17.88 -3.74
C TYR A 88 5.91 -16.84 -2.74
N GLY A 89 4.69 -16.35 -2.94
CA GLY A 89 4.05 -15.33 -2.13
C GLY A 89 4.45 -13.91 -2.52
N HIS A 90 3.59 -12.95 -2.16
CA HIS A 90 3.72 -11.54 -2.58
C HIS A 90 3.89 -10.56 -1.40
N MET A 91 3.94 -11.06 -0.16
CA MET A 91 4.19 -10.26 1.04
C MET A 91 5.59 -10.51 1.59
N GLY A 92 6.16 -9.49 2.24
CA GLY A 92 7.49 -9.57 2.84
C GLY A 92 8.64 -9.67 1.83
N ARG A 93 8.40 -9.30 0.59
CA ARG A 93 9.39 -9.32 -0.50
C ARG A 93 10.08 -7.96 -0.63
N LYS A 94 11.21 -7.96 -1.34
CA LYS A 94 11.97 -6.74 -1.60
C LYS A 94 11.38 -5.99 -2.80
N ASN A 95 11.13 -4.69 -2.63
CA ASN A 95 10.83 -3.80 -3.75
C ASN A 95 12.06 -3.66 -4.65
N GLU A 96 11.91 -3.86 -5.94
CA GLU A 96 12.98 -3.77 -6.93
C GLU A 96 12.44 -3.38 -8.30
N VAL A 97 13.30 -2.83 -9.15
CA VAL A 97 12.98 -2.51 -10.54
C VAL A 97 13.68 -3.51 -11.45
N VAL A 98 12.93 -4.12 -12.37
CA VAL A 98 13.44 -5.06 -13.37
C VAL A 98 13.14 -4.56 -14.77
N LYS A 99 14.06 -4.81 -15.70
CA LYS A 99 13.85 -4.53 -17.11
C LYS A 99 13.19 -5.73 -17.77
N LYS A 100 12.08 -5.48 -18.47
CA LYS A 100 11.35 -6.51 -19.22
C LYS A 100 11.34 -6.19 -20.70
N HIS A 101 11.57 -7.19 -21.51
CA HIS A 101 11.49 -7.13 -22.96
C HIS A 101 10.20 -7.78 -23.44
N PHE A 102 9.41 -7.05 -24.22
CA PHE A 102 8.16 -7.54 -24.80
C PHE A 102 8.23 -7.54 -26.31
N GLU A 103 7.93 -8.69 -26.89
CA GLU A 103 7.76 -8.87 -28.32
C GLU A 103 6.28 -9.12 -28.66
N SER A 104 5.81 -8.51 -29.73
CA SER A 104 4.44 -8.69 -30.19
C SER A 104 4.41 -8.78 -31.71
N ARG A 105 3.51 -9.59 -32.25
CA ARG A 105 3.27 -9.64 -33.71
C ARG A 105 2.61 -8.36 -34.26
N TYR A 106 2.04 -7.55 -33.38
CA TYR A 106 1.22 -6.38 -33.74
C TYR A 106 1.86 -5.05 -33.41
N HIS A 107 2.94 -5.05 -32.63
CA HIS A 107 3.63 -3.85 -32.16
C HIS A 107 5.14 -4.06 -32.16
N GLU A 108 5.89 -2.98 -32.27
CA GLU A 108 7.35 -3.00 -32.12
C GLU A 108 7.75 -3.56 -30.76
N SER A 109 8.90 -4.24 -30.73
CA SER A 109 9.51 -4.73 -29.49
C SER A 109 9.77 -3.58 -28.54
N LYS A 110 9.47 -3.77 -27.25
CA LYS A 110 9.54 -2.72 -26.23
C LYS A 110 10.24 -3.22 -24.98
N ASP A 111 11.20 -2.44 -24.50
CA ASP A 111 11.80 -2.59 -23.17
C ASP A 111 11.09 -1.67 -22.19
N ILE A 112 10.67 -2.23 -21.04
CA ILE A 112 9.96 -1.52 -19.99
C ILE A 112 10.63 -1.81 -18.65
N ASP A 113 10.92 -0.75 -17.87
CA ASP A 113 11.31 -0.88 -16.49
C ASP A 113 10.05 -1.06 -15.63
N VAL A 114 9.96 -2.21 -14.95
CA VAL A 114 8.82 -2.59 -14.12
C VAL A 114 9.23 -2.63 -12.67
N GLU A 115 8.51 -1.92 -11.81
CA GLU A 115 8.71 -1.94 -10.37
C GLU A 115 7.90 -3.07 -9.74
N LEU A 116 8.61 -4.02 -9.10
CA LEU A 116 8.02 -5.15 -8.42
C LEU A 116 7.79 -4.85 -6.94
N PHE A 117 6.75 -5.45 -6.36
CA PHE A 117 6.42 -5.36 -4.94
C PHE A 117 6.31 -3.90 -4.44
N THR A 118 5.59 -3.06 -5.19
CA THR A 118 5.41 -1.63 -4.88
C THR A 118 4.77 -1.41 -3.51
N TRP A 119 3.94 -2.35 -3.04
CA TRP A 119 3.28 -2.32 -1.73
C TRP A 119 4.22 -2.57 -0.55
N GLU A 120 5.45 -2.99 -0.80
CA GLU A 120 6.49 -3.19 0.23
C GLU A 120 7.36 -1.94 0.46
N LYS A 121 7.15 -0.86 -0.30
CA LYS A 121 7.92 0.38 -0.16
C LYS A 121 7.65 1.06 1.19
N LEU A 122 8.70 1.61 1.78
CA LEU A 122 8.66 2.42 3.00
C LEU A 122 8.78 3.92 2.68
N ASN A 123 8.11 4.37 1.63
CA ASN A 123 8.21 5.75 1.12
C ASN A 123 7.26 6.76 1.79
N ARG A 124 6.45 6.32 2.74
CA ARG A 124 5.50 7.17 3.48
C ARG A 124 5.89 7.37 4.95
N VAL A 125 7.00 6.79 5.39
CA VAL A 125 7.44 6.79 6.80
C VAL A 125 7.63 8.19 7.34
N GLU A 126 8.35 9.05 6.63
CA GLU A 126 8.62 10.43 7.09
C GLU A 126 7.36 11.30 7.15
N GLU A 127 6.46 11.13 6.20
CA GLU A 127 5.17 11.82 6.20
C GLU A 127 4.29 11.38 7.39
N ILE A 128 4.29 10.08 7.68
CA ILE A 128 3.57 9.53 8.84
C ILE A 128 4.17 10.03 10.14
N LYS A 129 5.48 9.98 10.30
CA LYS A 129 6.16 10.53 11.48
C LYS A 129 5.76 11.98 11.73
N LYS A 130 5.82 12.82 10.70
CA LYS A 130 5.41 14.22 10.79
C LYS A 130 3.95 14.38 11.22
N ALA A 131 3.05 13.57 10.67
CA ALA A 131 1.62 13.63 10.99
C ALA A 131 1.30 13.16 12.41
N PHE A 132 2.10 12.26 12.98
CA PHE A 132 1.93 11.71 14.32
C PHE A 132 2.82 12.37 15.39
N GLY A 133 3.72 13.28 14.98
CA GLY A 133 4.63 13.96 15.90
C GLY A 133 5.76 13.06 16.43
N LEU A 134 6.22 12.12 15.63
CA LEU A 134 7.29 11.16 15.93
C LEU A 134 8.64 11.57 15.37
#